data_6089c60e80161ace284e9754e585101b
#
_entry.id   6089c60e80161ace284e9754e585101b
#
_cell.length_a   1.000
_cell.length_b   1.000
_cell.length_c   1.000
_cell.angle_alpha   90.00
_cell.angle_beta   90.00
_cell.angle_gamma   90.00
#
_symmetry.space_group_name_H-M   'P 1'
#
loop_
_entity.id
_entity.type
_entity.pdbx_description
1 polymer ?
#
loop_
_entity_poly.entity_id
_entity_poly.type
_entity_poly.pdbx_seq_one_letter_code
_entity_poly.pdbx_strand_id
1 'polypeptide(L)'
;MTVSEKEQILHKASKDLILFGKLFLPNDFLHKSESPPFHYELGKKLISTKPGARICNVLPRGFGKSVLMKAAIMHKLCFTPKDQAQFMAWVAEEQGQAIDHLKYIRSHLENNDAIRYYFGNLCGGDEKLRWTEKDLVTTKGHRIIAKGTSQRLRGRSEVDSRYTGIILDDFESELNTKTADRRDEIKQWIVSTVYPALEESPGKEGWIWLSGTIVHYDAFLQNVHDGFLDAQKNNKKYPWDVTFIRAIENGKAVWNEQFPLKKLEQKRREFIEAGKIDKFAQEYLNDARDVASATFQMDKIQNHNYEFINNNGFACLRNDTQIIPINVYMGVDLAHTATKSSDYQVIMVMGIDAHKNRYVIDYFHDKIPAFDMPKKIMEFAKKYVPIKRVAVETVGAQEMVRDMVERI
;
A
#
# COMPACT_ATOMS: atom_id res chain seq x y z
N MET A 1 -11.50 -44.08 -9.49
CA MET A 1 -11.86 -43.29 -8.30
C MET A 1 -13.38 -43.42 -8.09
N THR A 2 -13.79 -43.77 -6.90
CA THR A 2 -15.21 -43.89 -6.54
C THR A 2 -15.86 -42.50 -6.42
N VAL A 3 -17.20 -42.37 -6.52
CA VAL A 3 -17.91 -41.11 -6.31
C VAL A 3 -17.57 -40.55 -4.93
N SER A 4 -17.51 -41.39 -3.89
CA SER A 4 -17.16 -40.98 -2.53
C SER A 4 -15.74 -40.40 -2.41
N GLU A 5 -14.75 -40.93 -3.12
CA GLU A 5 -13.39 -40.36 -3.14
C GLU A 5 -13.33 -39.01 -3.82
N LYS A 6 -14.06 -38.84 -4.93
CA LYS A 6 -14.17 -37.55 -5.64
C LYS A 6 -14.78 -36.48 -4.74
N GLU A 7 -15.86 -36.79 -4.05
CA GLU A 7 -16.56 -35.88 -3.13
C GLU A 7 -15.67 -35.48 -1.95
N GLN A 8 -14.89 -36.40 -1.38
CA GLN A 8 -13.96 -36.13 -0.29
C GLN A 8 -12.84 -35.17 -0.74
N ILE A 9 -12.28 -35.35 -1.93
CA ILE A 9 -11.26 -34.46 -2.50
C ILE A 9 -11.82 -33.05 -2.70
N LEU A 10 -13.02 -32.95 -3.31
CA LEU A 10 -13.68 -31.67 -3.52
C LEU A 10 -14.01 -30.96 -2.20
N HIS A 11 -14.49 -31.71 -1.20
CA HIS A 11 -14.78 -31.15 0.12
C HIS A 11 -13.54 -30.57 0.81
N LYS A 12 -12.39 -31.27 0.73
CA LYS A 12 -11.13 -30.76 1.28
C LYS A 12 -10.64 -29.55 0.50
N ALA A 13 -10.63 -29.62 -0.83
CA ALA A 13 -10.18 -28.53 -1.70
C ALA A 13 -11.06 -27.28 -1.60
N SER A 14 -12.37 -27.43 -1.30
CA SER A 14 -13.27 -26.27 -1.11
C SER A 14 -12.93 -25.45 0.14
N LYS A 15 -12.22 -26.02 1.12
CA LYS A 15 -11.87 -25.39 2.39
C LYS A 15 -10.41 -24.95 2.48
N ASP A 16 -9.57 -25.38 1.54
CA ASP A 16 -8.13 -25.12 1.55
C ASP A 16 -7.65 -24.70 0.17
N LEU A 17 -7.33 -23.41 0.01
CA LEU A 17 -6.86 -22.84 -1.24
C LEU A 17 -5.51 -23.42 -1.69
N ILE A 18 -4.63 -23.76 -0.75
CA ILE A 18 -3.32 -24.32 -1.08
C ILE A 18 -3.48 -25.76 -1.58
N LEU A 19 -4.35 -26.54 -0.97
CA LEU A 19 -4.70 -27.87 -1.46
C LEU A 19 -5.38 -27.79 -2.84
N PHE A 20 -6.31 -26.83 -3.03
CA PHE A 20 -6.90 -26.57 -4.35
C PHE A 20 -5.81 -26.28 -5.39
N GLY A 21 -4.88 -25.39 -5.06
CA GLY A 21 -3.75 -25.06 -5.93
C GLY A 21 -2.89 -26.28 -6.27
N LYS A 22 -2.53 -27.09 -5.29
CA LYS A 22 -1.75 -28.34 -5.51
C LYS A 22 -2.46 -29.33 -6.41
N LEU A 23 -3.77 -29.45 -6.32
CA LEU A 23 -4.58 -30.40 -7.10
C LEU A 23 -4.91 -29.92 -8.51
N PHE A 24 -5.22 -28.63 -8.66
CA PHE A 24 -5.76 -28.08 -9.90
C PHE A 24 -4.82 -27.10 -10.63
N LEU A 25 -3.81 -26.58 -9.94
CA LEU A 25 -2.82 -25.63 -10.47
C LEU A 25 -1.38 -26.09 -10.12
N PRO A 26 -1.00 -27.34 -10.45
CA PRO A 26 0.24 -27.95 -9.94
C PRO A 26 1.50 -27.18 -10.36
N ASN A 27 1.51 -26.56 -11.54
CA ASN A 27 2.66 -25.79 -12.01
C ASN A 27 3.00 -24.60 -11.10
N ASP A 28 2.01 -24.04 -10.42
CA ASP A 28 2.19 -22.89 -9.51
C ASP A 28 2.41 -23.32 -8.05
N PHE A 29 1.98 -24.53 -7.66
CA PHE A 29 1.97 -24.95 -6.26
C PHE A 29 2.82 -26.22 -5.96
N LEU A 30 2.83 -27.23 -6.82
CA LEU A 30 3.60 -28.47 -6.57
C LEU A 30 5.06 -28.35 -6.97
N HIS A 31 5.34 -27.63 -8.06
CA HIS A 31 6.71 -27.49 -8.60
C HIS A 31 7.44 -26.27 -8.04
N LYS A 32 6.93 -25.69 -6.98
CA LYS A 32 7.51 -24.56 -6.25
C LYS A 32 7.88 -24.98 -4.84
N SER A 33 8.56 -24.07 -4.14
CA SER A 33 8.85 -24.26 -2.72
C SER A 33 7.57 -24.42 -1.91
N GLU A 34 7.66 -25.12 -0.78
CA GLU A 34 6.52 -25.28 0.11
C GLU A 34 5.89 -23.94 0.50
N SER A 35 4.56 -23.95 0.55
CA SER A 35 3.79 -22.75 0.93
C SER A 35 4.00 -22.43 2.41
N PRO A 36 4.39 -21.21 2.76
CA PRO A 36 4.58 -20.80 4.16
C PRO A 36 3.23 -20.63 4.87
N PRO A 37 3.21 -20.59 6.22
CA PRO A 37 1.98 -20.48 7.00
C PRO A 37 1.05 -19.35 6.57
N PHE A 38 1.61 -18.17 6.24
CA PHE A 38 0.80 -17.03 5.81
C PHE A 38 0.06 -17.26 4.50
N HIS A 39 0.51 -18.14 3.60
CA HIS A 39 -0.26 -18.52 2.40
C HIS A 39 -1.56 -19.25 2.76
N TYR A 40 -1.53 -20.12 3.77
CA TYR A 40 -2.72 -20.83 4.26
C TYR A 40 -3.71 -19.84 4.91
N GLU A 41 -3.21 -18.89 5.70
CA GLU A 41 -4.04 -17.86 6.33
C GLU A 41 -4.69 -16.95 5.29
N LEU A 42 -3.92 -16.46 4.32
CA LEU A 42 -4.43 -15.67 3.19
C LEU A 42 -5.42 -16.47 2.36
N GLY A 43 -5.07 -17.70 2.02
CA GLY A 43 -5.95 -18.61 1.28
C GLY A 43 -7.30 -18.77 1.96
N LYS A 44 -7.30 -19.00 3.27
CA LYS A 44 -8.53 -19.08 4.08
C LYS A 44 -9.35 -17.81 4.02
N LYS A 45 -8.73 -16.62 4.17
CA LYS A 45 -9.40 -15.31 4.05
C LYS A 45 -10.07 -15.13 2.68
N LEU A 46 -9.34 -15.45 1.60
CA LEU A 46 -9.81 -15.25 0.23
C LEU A 46 -10.99 -16.16 -0.13
N ILE A 47 -10.92 -17.46 0.21
CA ILE A 47 -12.02 -18.39 -0.10
C ILE A 47 -13.25 -18.16 0.78
N SER A 48 -13.07 -17.66 2.02
CA SER A 48 -14.17 -17.35 2.95
C SER A 48 -14.66 -15.90 2.85
N THR A 49 -14.33 -15.18 1.78
CA THR A 49 -14.76 -13.80 1.55
C THR A 49 -16.28 -13.66 1.65
N LYS A 50 -16.74 -12.83 2.58
CA LYS A 50 -18.16 -12.52 2.83
C LYS A 50 -18.59 -11.30 2.00
N PRO A 51 -19.90 -11.08 1.80
CA PRO A 51 -20.42 -9.82 1.28
C PRO A 51 -19.86 -8.62 2.06
N GLY A 52 -19.49 -7.56 1.33
CA GLY A 52 -18.92 -6.33 1.90
C GLY A 52 -17.48 -6.44 2.42
N ALA A 53 -16.85 -7.61 2.33
CA ALA A 53 -15.49 -7.80 2.82
C ALA A 53 -14.47 -6.94 2.08
N ARG A 54 -13.51 -6.38 2.81
CA ARG A 54 -12.37 -5.64 2.28
C ARG A 54 -11.09 -6.28 2.80
N ILE A 55 -10.34 -6.94 1.92
CA ILE A 55 -9.12 -7.68 2.26
C ILE A 55 -7.95 -6.98 1.59
N CYS A 56 -6.91 -6.66 2.35
CA CYS A 56 -5.69 -6.00 1.89
C CYS A 56 -4.48 -6.88 2.18
N ASN A 57 -3.75 -7.28 1.13
CA ASN A 57 -2.59 -8.15 1.21
C ASN A 57 -1.35 -7.41 0.74
N VAL A 58 -0.52 -6.97 1.66
CA VAL A 58 0.76 -6.33 1.40
C VAL A 58 1.87 -7.37 1.56
N LEU A 59 2.43 -7.82 0.45
CA LEU A 59 3.41 -8.90 0.42
C LEU A 59 4.64 -8.48 -0.40
N PRO A 60 5.84 -8.99 -0.05
CA PRO A 60 7.04 -8.72 -0.83
C PRO A 60 6.96 -9.23 -2.26
N ARG A 61 7.85 -8.75 -3.09
CA ARG A 61 8.00 -9.25 -4.46
C ARG A 61 8.36 -10.74 -4.47
N GLY A 62 7.65 -11.51 -5.30
CA GLY A 62 7.85 -12.96 -5.42
C GLY A 62 7.21 -13.80 -4.31
N PHE A 63 6.46 -13.19 -3.38
CA PHE A 63 5.80 -13.89 -2.26
C PHE A 63 4.40 -14.42 -2.61
N GLY A 64 4.12 -14.68 -3.89
CA GLY A 64 2.92 -15.41 -4.32
C GLY A 64 1.64 -14.60 -4.41
N LYS A 65 1.68 -13.25 -4.32
CA LYS A 65 0.50 -12.37 -4.38
C LYS A 65 -0.48 -12.77 -5.48
N SER A 66 -0.10 -12.55 -6.72
CA SER A 66 -0.97 -12.78 -7.89
C SER A 66 -1.29 -14.25 -8.11
N VAL A 67 -0.41 -15.17 -7.67
CA VAL A 67 -0.67 -16.63 -7.72
C VAL A 67 -1.83 -17.00 -6.80
N LEU A 68 -1.81 -16.53 -5.54
CA LEU A 68 -2.89 -16.78 -4.59
C LEU A 68 -4.21 -16.14 -5.03
N MET A 69 -4.16 -14.92 -5.59
CA MET A 69 -5.34 -14.24 -6.11
C MET A 69 -5.96 -15.00 -7.29
N LYS A 70 -5.14 -15.44 -8.26
CA LYS A 70 -5.58 -16.27 -9.39
C LYS A 70 -6.19 -17.58 -8.91
N ALA A 71 -5.52 -18.27 -7.98
CA ALA A 71 -6.04 -19.50 -7.41
C ALA A 71 -7.38 -19.28 -6.69
N ALA A 72 -7.53 -18.18 -5.94
CA ALA A 72 -8.77 -17.86 -5.25
C ALA A 72 -9.92 -17.55 -6.22
N ILE A 73 -9.66 -16.86 -7.32
CA ILE A 73 -10.66 -16.64 -8.37
C ILE A 73 -11.02 -17.97 -9.05
N MET A 74 -10.04 -18.81 -9.42
CA MET A 74 -10.29 -20.15 -9.96
C MET A 74 -11.14 -20.98 -9.00
N HIS A 75 -10.83 -20.96 -7.71
CA HIS A 75 -11.62 -21.62 -6.67
C HIS A 75 -13.08 -21.10 -6.67
N LYS A 76 -13.28 -19.77 -6.69
CA LYS A 76 -14.64 -19.20 -6.76
C LYS A 76 -15.40 -19.64 -8.02
N LEU A 77 -14.76 -19.60 -9.20
CA LEU A 77 -15.38 -20.03 -10.45
C LEU A 77 -15.75 -21.54 -10.43
N CYS A 78 -14.95 -22.37 -9.77
CA CYS A 78 -15.17 -23.80 -9.65
C CYS A 78 -16.28 -24.14 -8.61
N PHE A 79 -16.23 -23.56 -7.43
CA PHE A 79 -17.08 -23.98 -6.31
C PHE A 79 -18.36 -23.16 -6.15
N THR A 80 -18.39 -21.89 -6.58
CA THR A 80 -19.62 -21.08 -6.45
C THR A 80 -20.69 -21.57 -7.42
N PRO A 81 -21.92 -21.87 -6.96
CA PRO A 81 -22.97 -22.36 -7.81
C PRO A 81 -23.55 -21.25 -8.71
N LYS A 82 -24.34 -21.67 -9.72
CA LYS A 82 -24.88 -20.78 -10.76
C LYS A 82 -25.81 -19.70 -10.23
N ASP A 83 -26.62 -20.02 -9.22
CA ASP A 83 -27.55 -19.09 -8.56
C ASP A 83 -26.85 -18.01 -7.72
N GLN A 84 -25.55 -18.16 -7.49
CA GLN A 84 -24.67 -17.20 -6.82
C GLN A 84 -23.59 -16.66 -7.77
N ALA A 85 -23.92 -16.56 -9.07
CA ALA A 85 -22.97 -16.10 -10.06
C ALA A 85 -22.36 -14.75 -9.70
N GLN A 86 -21.05 -14.63 -9.89
CA GLN A 86 -20.26 -13.45 -9.53
C GLN A 86 -19.97 -12.61 -10.78
N PHE A 87 -20.10 -11.30 -10.65
CA PHE A 87 -19.58 -10.34 -11.64
C PHE A 87 -18.39 -9.61 -11.03
N MET A 88 -17.19 -9.84 -11.59
CA MET A 88 -15.93 -9.40 -11.01
C MET A 88 -15.13 -8.51 -11.98
N ALA A 89 -14.36 -7.58 -11.43
CA ALA A 89 -13.33 -6.86 -12.19
C ALA A 89 -11.95 -7.21 -11.63
N TRP A 90 -11.00 -7.53 -12.53
CA TRP A 90 -9.57 -7.57 -12.19
C TRP A 90 -8.91 -6.30 -12.70
N VAL A 91 -8.36 -5.52 -11.78
CA VAL A 91 -7.70 -4.25 -12.08
C VAL A 91 -6.22 -4.38 -11.73
N ALA A 92 -5.35 -3.99 -12.67
CA ALA A 92 -3.92 -3.83 -12.46
C ALA A 92 -3.48 -2.41 -12.83
N GLU A 93 -2.21 -2.05 -12.70
CA GLU A 93 -1.72 -0.75 -13.14
C GLU A 93 -2.13 -0.45 -14.57
N GLU A 94 -1.82 -1.37 -15.49
CA GLU A 94 -2.25 -1.32 -16.89
C GLU A 94 -3.24 -2.44 -17.22
N GLN A 95 -4.19 -2.17 -18.11
CA GLN A 95 -5.15 -3.17 -18.55
C GLN A 95 -4.50 -4.42 -19.17
N GLY A 96 -3.33 -4.26 -19.82
CA GLY A 96 -2.57 -5.38 -20.38
C GLY A 96 -2.19 -6.42 -19.32
N GLN A 97 -1.74 -6.00 -18.15
CA GLN A 97 -1.42 -6.88 -17.03
C GLN A 97 -2.67 -7.62 -16.52
N ALA A 98 -3.79 -6.92 -16.39
CA ALA A 98 -5.06 -7.53 -16.00
C ALA A 98 -5.54 -8.56 -17.05
N ILE A 99 -5.34 -8.29 -18.35
CA ILE A 99 -5.62 -9.24 -19.45
C ILE A 99 -4.76 -10.50 -19.31
N ASP A 100 -3.48 -10.39 -18.94
CA ASP A 100 -2.61 -11.55 -18.78
C ASP A 100 -3.09 -12.46 -17.62
N HIS A 101 -3.63 -11.87 -16.54
CA HIS A 101 -4.28 -12.66 -15.49
C HIS A 101 -5.54 -13.39 -16.00
N LEU A 102 -6.35 -12.73 -16.82
CA LEU A 102 -7.53 -13.36 -17.42
C LEU A 102 -7.14 -14.44 -18.43
N LYS A 103 -6.10 -14.26 -19.23
CA LYS A 103 -5.55 -15.28 -20.12
C LYS A 103 -5.13 -16.54 -19.35
N TYR A 104 -4.48 -16.36 -18.20
CA TYR A 104 -4.14 -17.47 -17.32
C TYR A 104 -5.40 -18.24 -16.87
N ILE A 105 -6.40 -17.53 -16.35
CA ILE A 105 -7.67 -18.13 -15.89
C ILE A 105 -8.35 -18.86 -17.06
N ARG A 106 -8.45 -18.19 -18.21
CA ARG A 106 -9.03 -18.74 -19.44
C ARG A 106 -8.34 -20.03 -19.88
N SER A 107 -7.00 -20.03 -19.93
CA SER A 107 -6.21 -21.22 -20.32
C SER A 107 -6.48 -22.40 -19.41
N HIS A 108 -6.59 -22.21 -18.11
CA HIS A 108 -6.92 -23.30 -17.19
C HIS A 108 -8.36 -23.78 -17.34
N LEU A 109 -9.32 -22.90 -17.58
CA LEU A 109 -10.71 -23.30 -17.83
C LEU A 109 -10.85 -24.09 -19.13
N GLU A 110 -10.09 -23.73 -20.18
CA GLU A 110 -10.10 -24.38 -21.50
C GLU A 110 -9.36 -25.71 -21.52
N ASN A 111 -8.18 -25.78 -20.88
CA ASN A 111 -7.20 -26.83 -21.17
C ASN A 111 -6.81 -27.68 -19.93
N ASN A 112 -7.37 -27.42 -18.75
CA ASN A 112 -7.01 -28.14 -17.55
C ASN A 112 -7.95 -29.37 -17.37
N ASP A 113 -7.44 -30.56 -17.65
CA ASP A 113 -8.19 -31.80 -17.57
C ASP A 113 -8.71 -32.10 -16.16
N ALA A 114 -7.93 -31.73 -15.11
CA ALA A 114 -8.37 -31.93 -13.73
C ALA A 114 -9.59 -31.03 -13.42
N ILE A 115 -9.55 -29.75 -13.81
CA ILE A 115 -10.70 -28.84 -13.65
C ILE A 115 -11.91 -29.36 -14.39
N ARG A 116 -11.72 -29.77 -15.66
CA ARG A 116 -12.81 -30.32 -16.49
C ARG A 116 -13.40 -31.61 -15.90
N TYR A 117 -12.56 -32.50 -15.39
CA TYR A 117 -13.00 -33.76 -14.78
C TYR A 117 -13.80 -33.54 -13.50
N TYR A 118 -13.35 -32.62 -12.63
CA TYR A 118 -13.97 -32.43 -11.32
C TYR A 118 -15.17 -31.47 -11.35
N PHE A 119 -15.13 -30.43 -12.17
CA PHE A 119 -16.13 -29.34 -12.19
C PHE A 119 -16.96 -29.26 -13.49
N GLY A 120 -16.65 -30.11 -14.48
CA GLY A 120 -17.28 -30.06 -15.79
C GLY A 120 -16.73 -28.96 -16.69
N ASN A 121 -17.38 -28.75 -17.83
CA ASN A 121 -17.00 -27.68 -18.74
C ASN A 121 -17.47 -26.31 -18.20
N LEU A 122 -16.52 -25.46 -17.82
CA LEU A 122 -16.77 -24.09 -17.35
C LEU A 122 -16.58 -23.05 -18.47
N CYS A 123 -16.04 -23.44 -19.62
CA CYS A 123 -15.87 -22.55 -20.77
C CYS A 123 -17.21 -22.25 -21.43
N GLY A 124 -17.38 -21.02 -21.93
CA GLY A 124 -18.54 -20.64 -22.71
C GLY A 124 -18.69 -21.55 -23.93
N GLY A 125 -19.74 -22.37 -23.93
CA GLY A 125 -20.11 -23.24 -25.05
C GLY A 125 -21.24 -22.66 -25.91
N ASP A 126 -21.81 -21.52 -25.55
CA ASP A 126 -22.85 -20.80 -26.26
C ASP A 126 -22.21 -19.62 -27.00
N GLU A 127 -22.42 -19.48 -28.29
CA GLU A 127 -21.93 -18.35 -29.12
C GLU A 127 -22.35 -16.98 -28.56
N LYS A 128 -23.37 -16.94 -27.69
CA LYS A 128 -23.84 -15.74 -27.01
C LYS A 128 -23.01 -15.36 -25.76
N LEU A 129 -22.16 -16.24 -25.24
CA LEU A 129 -21.33 -15.94 -24.08
C LEU A 129 -20.06 -15.19 -24.50
N ARG A 130 -19.76 -14.11 -23.79
CA ARG A 130 -18.51 -13.35 -23.99
C ARG A 130 -17.33 -14.19 -23.51
N TRP A 131 -16.44 -14.57 -24.42
CA TRP A 131 -15.24 -15.36 -24.14
C TRP A 131 -14.03 -14.75 -24.83
N THR A 132 -13.62 -13.58 -24.34
CA THR A 132 -12.53 -12.79 -24.92
C THR A 132 -11.35 -12.71 -23.95
N GLU A 133 -10.23 -12.15 -24.37
CA GLU A 133 -9.06 -11.93 -23.50
C GLU A 133 -9.35 -11.05 -22.28
N LYS A 134 -10.30 -10.14 -22.37
CA LYS A 134 -10.61 -9.12 -21.38
C LYS A 134 -12.00 -9.20 -20.75
N ASP A 135 -12.83 -10.15 -21.19
CA ASP A 135 -14.20 -10.35 -20.70
C ASP A 135 -14.57 -11.82 -20.83
N LEU A 136 -14.60 -12.53 -19.72
CA LEU A 136 -14.87 -13.97 -19.65
C LEU A 136 -16.20 -14.20 -18.94
N VAL A 137 -17.11 -14.95 -19.58
CA VAL A 137 -18.36 -15.42 -18.96
C VAL A 137 -18.39 -16.93 -18.97
N THR A 138 -18.42 -17.56 -17.80
CA THR A 138 -18.46 -19.03 -17.65
C THR A 138 -19.86 -19.59 -17.88
N THR A 139 -19.95 -20.92 -18.09
CA THR A 139 -21.24 -21.64 -18.19
C THR A 139 -22.11 -21.56 -16.92
N LYS A 140 -21.48 -21.26 -15.77
CA LYS A 140 -22.19 -20.95 -14.51
C LYS A 140 -22.63 -19.49 -14.41
N GLY A 141 -22.39 -18.65 -15.43
CA GLY A 141 -22.75 -17.23 -15.40
C GLY A 141 -21.78 -16.32 -14.64
N HIS A 142 -20.68 -16.84 -14.10
CA HIS A 142 -19.64 -15.97 -13.54
C HIS A 142 -19.01 -15.16 -14.65
N ARG A 143 -18.88 -13.84 -14.42
CA ARG A 143 -18.23 -12.92 -15.33
C ARG A 143 -17.04 -12.27 -14.67
N ILE A 144 -15.94 -12.16 -15.40
CA ILE A 144 -14.76 -11.42 -14.96
C ILE A 144 -14.20 -10.58 -16.10
N ILE A 145 -13.91 -9.29 -15.83
CA ILE A 145 -13.39 -8.35 -16.80
C ILE A 145 -12.04 -7.78 -16.37
N ALA A 146 -11.18 -7.49 -17.34
CA ALA A 146 -9.88 -6.85 -17.14
C ALA A 146 -9.97 -5.33 -17.30
N LYS A 147 -9.41 -4.58 -16.35
CA LYS A 147 -9.35 -3.11 -16.36
C LYS A 147 -7.96 -2.63 -15.94
N GLY A 148 -7.62 -1.41 -16.33
CA GLY A 148 -6.46 -0.68 -15.80
C GLY A 148 -6.87 0.31 -14.72
N THR A 149 -5.92 0.73 -13.89
CA THR A 149 -6.09 1.81 -12.91
C THR A 149 -6.57 3.09 -13.60
N SER A 150 -7.42 3.84 -12.93
CA SER A 150 -8.06 5.06 -13.44
C SER A 150 -9.04 4.87 -14.61
N GLN A 151 -9.27 3.64 -15.07
CA GLN A 151 -10.32 3.38 -16.05
C GLN A 151 -11.72 3.41 -15.43
N ARG A 152 -12.73 3.72 -16.25
CA ARG A 152 -14.13 3.61 -15.87
C ARG A 152 -14.50 2.15 -15.64
N LEU A 153 -15.02 1.83 -14.47
CA LEU A 153 -15.49 0.48 -14.14
C LEU A 153 -16.90 0.22 -14.69
N ARG A 154 -17.73 1.26 -14.83
CA ARG A 154 -19.06 1.15 -15.42
C ARG A 154 -19.06 1.62 -16.88
N GLY A 155 -19.66 0.83 -17.78
CA GLY A 155 -19.91 1.21 -19.17
C GLY A 155 -21.35 1.69 -19.39
N ARG A 156 -21.63 2.40 -20.51
CA ARG A 156 -22.99 2.84 -20.86
C ARG A 156 -23.98 1.68 -21.08
N SER A 157 -23.48 0.49 -21.45
CA SER A 157 -24.27 -0.73 -21.72
C SER A 157 -24.44 -1.63 -20.48
N GLU A 158 -23.88 -1.27 -19.31
CA GLU A 158 -23.87 -2.08 -18.09
C GLU A 158 -24.57 -1.35 -16.94
N VAL A 159 -25.56 -0.52 -17.26
CA VAL A 159 -26.24 0.40 -16.34
C VAL A 159 -26.87 -0.35 -15.14
N ASP A 160 -27.19 -1.64 -15.29
CA ASP A 160 -27.92 -2.40 -14.29
C ASP A 160 -27.09 -3.46 -13.55
N SER A 161 -25.79 -3.61 -13.86
CA SER A 161 -24.96 -4.65 -13.24
C SER A 161 -23.83 -4.05 -12.41
N ARG A 162 -23.92 -4.18 -11.09
CA ARG A 162 -22.86 -3.82 -10.15
C ARG A 162 -21.90 -5.00 -9.93
N TYR A 163 -20.65 -4.70 -9.61
CA TYR A 163 -19.66 -5.75 -9.32
C TYR A 163 -19.93 -6.40 -7.98
N THR A 164 -20.01 -7.73 -7.97
CA THR A 164 -20.00 -8.51 -6.72
C THR A 164 -18.61 -8.59 -6.12
N GLY A 165 -17.56 -8.32 -6.90
CA GLY A 165 -16.19 -8.27 -6.42
C GLY A 165 -15.24 -7.48 -7.31
N ILE A 166 -14.29 -6.78 -6.70
CA ILE A 166 -13.21 -6.07 -7.40
C ILE A 166 -11.87 -6.49 -6.82
N ILE A 167 -10.97 -6.91 -7.70
CA ILE A 167 -9.58 -7.23 -7.38
C ILE A 167 -8.71 -6.08 -7.87
N LEU A 168 -7.93 -5.48 -6.98
CA LEU A 168 -6.92 -4.48 -7.28
C LEU A 168 -5.55 -5.13 -7.01
N ASP A 169 -4.88 -5.62 -8.07
CA ASP A 169 -3.62 -6.36 -7.98
C ASP A 169 -2.48 -5.56 -8.62
N ASP A 170 -1.48 -5.20 -7.83
CA ASP A 170 -0.36 -4.33 -8.22
C ASP A 170 -0.82 -3.09 -9.04
N PHE A 171 -1.89 -2.42 -8.56
CA PHE A 171 -2.55 -1.29 -9.21
C PHE A 171 -1.81 0.04 -9.00
N GLU A 172 -0.92 0.11 -8.01
CA GLU A 172 0.01 1.21 -7.76
C GLU A 172 1.42 0.82 -8.21
N SER A 173 2.13 1.76 -8.83
CA SER A 173 3.52 1.64 -9.26
C SER A 173 4.31 2.89 -8.88
N GLU A 174 5.63 2.85 -9.03
CA GLU A 174 6.46 4.04 -8.86
C GLU A 174 6.10 5.16 -9.85
N LEU A 175 5.63 4.78 -11.04
CA LEU A 175 5.28 5.74 -12.09
C LEU A 175 3.98 6.47 -11.76
N ASN A 176 2.94 5.74 -11.36
CA ASN A 176 1.64 6.32 -11.07
C ASN A 176 1.50 6.87 -9.65
N THR A 177 2.52 6.70 -8.77
CA THR A 177 2.59 7.28 -7.43
C THR A 177 3.69 8.34 -7.27
N LYS A 178 4.36 8.72 -8.38
CA LYS A 178 5.55 9.59 -8.35
C LYS A 178 5.27 10.98 -7.77
N THR A 179 4.14 11.59 -8.10
CA THR A 179 3.76 12.92 -7.61
C THR A 179 2.58 12.86 -6.64
N ALA A 180 2.43 13.86 -5.77
CA ALA A 180 1.30 13.96 -4.87
C ALA A 180 -0.03 13.93 -5.62
N ASP A 181 -0.15 14.70 -6.71
CA ASP A 181 -1.37 14.77 -7.54
C ASP A 181 -1.77 13.38 -8.07
N ARG A 182 -0.80 12.60 -8.58
CA ARG A 182 -1.08 11.23 -9.08
C ARG A 182 -1.55 10.29 -7.97
N ARG A 183 -0.95 10.39 -6.78
CA ARG A 183 -1.41 9.60 -5.63
C ARG A 183 -2.82 9.98 -5.20
N ASP A 184 -3.13 11.27 -5.19
CA ASP A 184 -4.47 11.77 -4.88
C ASP A 184 -5.49 11.38 -5.97
N GLU A 185 -5.12 11.40 -7.25
CA GLU A 185 -5.96 10.90 -8.35
C GLU A 185 -6.33 9.42 -8.15
N ILE A 186 -5.38 8.56 -7.75
CA ILE A 186 -5.65 7.15 -7.45
C ILE A 186 -6.59 7.02 -6.25
N LYS A 187 -6.33 7.73 -5.16
CA LYS A 187 -7.19 7.74 -3.96
C LYS A 187 -8.60 8.19 -4.30
N GLN A 188 -8.72 9.27 -5.07
CA GLN A 188 -10.00 9.78 -5.52
C GLN A 188 -10.71 8.80 -6.44
N TRP A 189 -10.01 8.18 -7.38
CA TRP A 189 -10.58 7.15 -8.27
C TRP A 189 -11.14 5.96 -7.48
N ILE A 190 -10.45 5.50 -6.45
CA ILE A 190 -10.94 4.41 -5.59
C ILE A 190 -12.25 4.83 -4.90
N VAL A 191 -12.30 6.01 -4.31
CA VAL A 191 -13.47 6.49 -3.58
C VAL A 191 -14.64 6.82 -4.52
N SER A 192 -14.38 7.44 -5.67
CA SER A 192 -15.41 7.95 -6.59
C SER A 192 -15.84 6.96 -7.67
N THR A 193 -15.02 5.93 -7.95
CA THR A 193 -15.28 4.99 -9.06
C THR A 193 -15.34 3.54 -8.60
N VAL A 194 -14.35 3.08 -7.80
CA VAL A 194 -14.29 1.67 -7.36
C VAL A 194 -15.40 1.37 -6.35
N TYR A 195 -15.50 2.16 -5.28
CA TYR A 195 -16.52 1.92 -4.26
C TYR A 195 -17.95 1.97 -4.80
N PRO A 196 -18.35 3.01 -5.56
CA PRO A 196 -19.70 3.07 -6.09
C PRO A 196 -20.01 2.04 -7.19
N ALA A 197 -18.99 1.38 -7.75
CA ALA A 197 -19.19 0.32 -8.74
C ALA A 197 -19.61 -1.02 -8.12
N LEU A 198 -19.43 -1.19 -6.82
CA LEU A 198 -19.79 -2.41 -6.10
C LEU A 198 -21.29 -2.56 -5.91
N GLU A 199 -21.73 -3.80 -5.77
CA GLU A 199 -23.09 -4.14 -5.33
C GLU A 199 -23.33 -3.63 -3.89
N GLU A 200 -24.47 -3.00 -3.67
CA GLU A 200 -24.85 -2.38 -2.39
C GLU A 200 -26.10 -3.00 -1.75
N SER A 201 -26.72 -4.01 -2.41
CA SER A 201 -27.90 -4.68 -1.87
C SER A 201 -27.58 -5.38 -0.56
N PRO A 202 -28.42 -5.23 0.50
CA PRO A 202 -28.19 -5.85 1.80
C PRO A 202 -27.96 -7.36 1.71
N GLY A 203 -26.86 -7.84 2.29
CA GLY A 203 -26.45 -9.25 2.29
C GLY A 203 -25.81 -9.73 0.98
N LYS A 204 -25.68 -8.85 -0.02
CA LYS A 204 -25.00 -9.11 -1.31
C LYS A 204 -23.93 -8.07 -1.63
N GLU A 205 -23.55 -7.28 -0.65
CA GLU A 205 -22.58 -6.20 -0.81
C GLU A 205 -21.31 -6.71 -1.48
N GLY A 206 -20.80 -5.96 -2.46
CA GLY A 206 -19.61 -6.31 -3.19
C GLY A 206 -18.36 -6.27 -2.32
N TRP A 207 -17.47 -7.23 -2.54
CA TRP A 207 -16.19 -7.33 -1.84
C TRP A 207 -15.04 -6.71 -2.64
N ILE A 208 -13.98 -6.31 -1.92
CA ILE A 208 -12.72 -5.83 -2.53
C ILE A 208 -11.53 -6.63 -2.01
N TRP A 209 -10.67 -7.06 -2.93
CA TRP A 209 -9.35 -7.56 -2.61
C TRP A 209 -8.30 -6.59 -3.12
N LEU A 210 -7.47 -6.06 -2.22
CA LEU A 210 -6.26 -5.32 -2.54
C LEU A 210 -5.06 -6.25 -2.42
N SER A 211 -4.15 -6.20 -3.37
CA SER A 211 -2.88 -6.91 -3.29
C SER A 211 -1.78 -6.06 -3.94
N GLY A 212 -0.64 -5.97 -3.30
CA GLY A 212 0.48 -5.21 -3.84
C GLY A 212 1.70 -5.19 -2.92
N THR A 213 2.71 -4.46 -3.38
CA THR A 213 3.90 -4.07 -2.62
C THR A 213 3.81 -2.58 -2.32
N ILE A 214 4.31 -2.11 -1.19
CA ILE A 214 4.34 -0.67 -0.90
C ILE A 214 5.36 0.01 -1.82
N VAL A 215 4.88 0.89 -2.69
CA VAL A 215 5.70 1.61 -3.68
C VAL A 215 6.04 3.04 -3.25
N HIS A 216 5.26 3.63 -2.34
CA HIS A 216 5.47 4.97 -1.84
C HIS A 216 4.86 5.11 -0.44
N TYR A 217 5.49 5.93 0.45
CA TYR A 217 5.02 6.13 1.84
C TYR A 217 3.63 6.79 1.95
N ASP A 218 3.15 7.46 0.90
CA ASP A 218 1.82 8.07 0.78
C ASP A 218 0.98 7.40 -0.33
N ALA A 219 1.28 6.14 -0.70
CA ALA A 219 0.44 5.35 -1.59
C ALA A 219 -0.86 4.91 -0.89
N PHE A 220 -1.90 4.58 -1.65
CA PHE A 220 -3.18 4.14 -1.07
C PHE A 220 -3.01 2.87 -0.23
N LEU A 221 -2.19 1.92 -0.70
CA LEU A 221 -1.92 0.67 0.00
C LEU A 221 -1.23 0.91 1.36
N GLN A 222 -0.27 1.86 1.41
CA GLN A 222 0.37 2.29 2.66
C GLN A 222 -0.65 2.95 3.60
N ASN A 223 -1.49 3.84 3.08
CA ASN A 223 -2.50 4.54 3.89
C ASN A 223 -3.52 3.56 4.49
N VAL A 224 -3.88 2.48 3.76
CA VAL A 224 -4.72 1.40 4.30
C VAL A 224 -4.00 0.68 5.45
N HIS A 225 -2.72 0.38 5.31
CA HIS A 225 -1.93 -0.25 6.37
C HIS A 225 -1.79 0.65 7.61
N ASP A 226 -1.47 1.92 7.42
CA ASP A 226 -1.29 2.88 8.53
C ASP A 226 -2.61 3.12 9.28
N GLY A 227 -3.72 3.24 8.55
CA GLY A 227 -5.06 3.33 9.15
C GLY A 227 -5.44 2.08 9.95
N PHE A 228 -5.02 0.90 9.52
CA PHE A 228 -5.21 -0.33 10.26
C PHE A 228 -4.40 -0.34 11.57
N LEU A 229 -3.13 0.08 11.53
CA LEU A 229 -2.29 0.18 12.72
C LEU A 229 -2.83 1.21 13.73
N ASP A 230 -3.28 2.38 13.24
CA ASP A 230 -3.91 3.40 14.08
C ASP A 230 -5.19 2.88 14.74
N ALA A 231 -6.02 2.19 13.98
CA ALA A 231 -7.25 1.60 14.51
C ALA A 231 -6.97 0.53 15.58
N GLN A 232 -5.95 -0.33 15.38
CA GLN A 232 -5.51 -1.29 16.38
C GLN A 232 -5.02 -0.61 17.66
N LYS A 233 -4.16 0.42 17.53
CA LYS A 233 -3.62 1.19 18.66
C LYS A 233 -4.73 1.84 19.49
N ASN A 234 -5.78 2.29 18.83
CA ASN A 234 -6.90 3.01 19.45
C ASN A 234 -8.11 2.11 19.74
N ASN A 235 -8.00 0.78 19.59
CA ASN A 235 -9.11 -0.18 19.74
C ASN A 235 -10.36 0.19 18.93
N LYS A 236 -10.16 0.73 17.72
CA LYS A 236 -11.25 1.10 16.79
C LYS A 236 -11.47 0.00 15.76
N LYS A 237 -12.72 -0.13 15.30
CA LYS A 237 -13.04 -1.00 14.17
C LYS A 237 -12.48 -0.40 12.88
N TYR A 238 -11.84 -1.22 12.06
CA TYR A 238 -11.31 -0.84 10.75
C TYR A 238 -12.01 -1.62 9.63
N PRO A 239 -12.31 -0.99 8.50
CA PRO A 239 -13.07 -1.66 7.43
C PRO A 239 -12.25 -2.70 6.65
N TRP A 240 -10.92 -2.66 6.70
CA TRP A 240 -10.02 -3.55 5.99
C TRP A 240 -9.45 -4.63 6.91
N ASP A 241 -9.48 -5.88 6.45
CA ASP A 241 -8.68 -6.97 7.00
C ASP A 241 -7.31 -6.95 6.33
N VAL A 242 -6.29 -6.48 7.05
CA VAL A 242 -4.95 -6.24 6.50
C VAL A 242 -4.01 -7.39 6.89
N THR A 243 -3.33 -7.94 5.89
CA THR A 243 -2.17 -8.82 6.08
C THR A 243 -0.94 -8.10 5.53
N PHE A 244 0.06 -7.90 6.37
CA PHE A 244 1.31 -7.22 6.03
C PHE A 244 2.48 -8.14 6.33
N ILE A 245 3.26 -8.49 5.32
CA ILE A 245 4.39 -9.43 5.42
C ILE A 245 5.65 -8.71 4.94
N ARG A 246 6.74 -8.89 5.68
CA ARG A 246 8.11 -8.58 5.24
C ARG A 246 8.86 -9.86 4.90
N ALA A 247 9.82 -9.80 3.98
CA ALA A 247 10.63 -10.98 3.67
C ALA A 247 11.54 -11.39 4.83
N ILE A 248 11.92 -10.43 5.67
CA ILE A 248 12.73 -10.64 6.88
C ILE A 248 11.98 -10.01 8.07
N GLU A 249 11.72 -10.80 9.09
CA GLU A 249 11.14 -10.36 10.37
C GLU A 249 11.97 -10.92 11.53
N ASN A 250 12.31 -10.07 12.49
CA ASN A 250 13.12 -10.43 13.66
C ASN A 250 14.42 -11.20 13.29
N GLY A 251 15.07 -10.77 12.18
CA GLY A 251 16.30 -11.39 11.68
C GLY A 251 16.13 -12.78 11.01
N LYS A 252 14.89 -13.20 10.77
CA LYS A 252 14.58 -14.50 10.13
C LYS A 252 13.83 -14.29 8.82
N ALA A 253 14.10 -15.16 7.84
CA ALA A 253 13.32 -15.21 6.60
C ALA A 253 11.92 -15.75 6.89
N VAL A 254 10.88 -15.03 6.43
CA VAL A 254 9.47 -15.41 6.64
C VAL A 254 9.04 -16.56 5.73
N TRP A 255 9.68 -16.70 4.57
CA TRP A 255 9.51 -17.83 3.67
C TRP A 255 10.88 -18.44 3.35
N ASN A 256 11.41 -19.22 4.30
CA ASN A 256 12.77 -19.74 4.23
C ASN A 256 12.99 -20.73 3.07
N GLU A 257 11.98 -21.52 2.69
CA GLU A 257 12.05 -22.53 1.63
C GLU A 257 12.29 -21.91 0.25
N GLN A 258 11.72 -20.74 -0.02
CA GLN A 258 11.85 -20.00 -1.29
C GLN A 258 12.91 -18.91 -1.23
N PHE A 259 12.98 -18.23 -0.10
CA PHE A 259 13.85 -17.08 0.16
C PHE A 259 14.60 -17.26 1.47
N PRO A 260 15.56 -18.22 1.55
CA PRO A 260 16.39 -18.34 2.76
C PRO A 260 17.13 -17.05 3.04
N LEU A 261 17.40 -16.79 4.32
CA LEU A 261 18.02 -15.52 4.77
C LEU A 261 19.30 -15.19 3.99
N LYS A 262 20.15 -16.20 3.74
CA LYS A 262 21.38 -16.04 2.94
C LYS A 262 21.10 -15.48 1.53
N LYS A 263 20.02 -15.93 0.89
CA LYS A 263 19.61 -15.45 -0.45
C LYS A 263 19.08 -14.01 -0.38
N LEU A 264 18.33 -13.66 0.68
CA LEU A 264 17.84 -12.29 0.90
C LEU A 264 19.00 -11.33 1.20
N GLU A 265 19.97 -11.75 2.00
CA GLU A 265 21.17 -10.96 2.29
C GLU A 265 22.08 -10.78 1.05
N GLN A 266 22.17 -11.81 0.19
CA GLN A 266 22.85 -11.67 -1.09
C GLN A 266 22.15 -10.63 -1.97
N LYS A 267 20.83 -10.72 -2.13
CA LYS A 267 20.05 -9.71 -2.85
C LYS A 267 20.24 -8.33 -2.26
N ARG A 268 20.21 -8.19 -0.94
CA ARG A 268 20.44 -6.91 -0.27
C ARG A 268 21.82 -6.32 -0.66
N ARG A 269 22.86 -7.14 -0.72
CA ARG A 269 24.21 -6.68 -1.16
C ARG A 269 24.18 -6.22 -2.63
N GLU A 270 23.53 -6.97 -3.52
CA GLU A 270 23.38 -6.60 -4.93
C GLU A 270 22.70 -5.22 -5.07
N PHE A 271 21.68 -4.93 -4.27
CA PHE A 271 21.02 -3.60 -4.24
C PHE A 271 21.93 -2.51 -3.64
N ILE A 272 22.75 -2.81 -2.63
CA ILE A 272 23.73 -1.88 -2.07
C ILE A 272 24.78 -1.53 -3.11
N GLU A 273 25.34 -2.53 -3.81
CA GLU A 273 26.35 -2.35 -4.86
C GLU A 273 25.80 -1.53 -6.04
N ALA A 274 24.53 -1.68 -6.36
CA ALA A 274 23.83 -0.86 -7.35
C ALA A 274 23.45 0.55 -6.85
N GLY A 275 23.73 0.91 -5.59
CA GLY A 275 23.31 2.18 -4.99
C GLY A 275 21.79 2.35 -4.84
N LYS A 276 21.06 1.22 -4.68
CA LYS A 276 19.60 1.17 -4.67
C LYS A 276 19.04 0.39 -3.48
N ILE A 277 19.62 0.56 -2.30
CA ILE A 277 19.19 -0.13 -1.09
C ILE A 277 17.73 0.18 -0.70
N ASP A 278 17.26 1.39 -1.04
CA ASP A 278 15.87 1.82 -0.94
C ASP A 278 14.92 0.86 -1.66
N LYS A 279 15.31 0.37 -2.84
CA LYS A 279 14.52 -0.60 -3.60
C LYS A 279 14.45 -1.97 -2.94
N PHE A 280 15.51 -2.40 -2.26
CA PHE A 280 15.43 -3.62 -1.47
C PHE A 280 14.43 -3.47 -0.31
N ALA A 281 14.47 -2.34 0.40
CA ALA A 281 13.53 -2.05 1.47
C ALA A 281 12.08 -2.03 0.95
N GLN A 282 11.84 -1.36 -0.17
CA GLN A 282 10.54 -1.29 -0.84
C GLN A 282 10.05 -2.68 -1.26
N GLU A 283 10.84 -3.43 -2.04
CA GLU A 283 10.42 -4.66 -2.71
C GLU A 283 10.34 -5.88 -1.76
N TYR A 284 11.22 -5.93 -0.75
CA TYR A 284 11.33 -7.08 0.15
C TYR A 284 10.88 -6.82 1.58
N LEU A 285 10.90 -5.56 2.04
CA LEU A 285 10.49 -5.22 3.40
C LEU A 285 9.18 -4.45 3.46
N ASN A 286 8.58 -4.13 2.31
CA ASN A 286 7.41 -3.26 2.22
C ASN A 286 7.62 -1.93 2.95
N ASP A 287 8.83 -1.39 2.89
CA ASP A 287 9.22 -0.11 3.46
C ASP A 287 9.67 0.82 2.33
N ALA A 288 8.76 1.67 1.87
CA ALA A 288 9.02 2.65 0.83
C ALA A 288 9.63 3.96 1.36
N ARG A 289 9.95 4.03 2.65
CA ARG A 289 10.68 5.15 3.19
C ARG A 289 12.13 5.05 2.74
N ASP A 290 12.61 6.09 2.13
CA ASP A 290 14.01 6.21 1.72
C ASP A 290 14.90 6.44 2.96
N VAL A 291 15.16 5.36 3.69
CA VAL A 291 16.03 5.39 4.89
C VAL A 291 17.50 5.65 4.50
N ALA A 292 17.89 5.33 3.26
CA ALA A 292 19.30 5.47 2.83
C ALA A 292 19.59 6.85 2.20
N SER A 293 18.60 7.48 1.58
CA SER A 293 18.69 8.85 1.05
C SER A 293 18.09 9.88 1.99
N ALA A 294 17.49 9.46 3.11
CA ALA A 294 17.05 10.39 4.13
C ALA A 294 18.27 11.20 4.60
N THR A 295 18.20 12.50 4.41
CA THR A 295 19.23 13.46 4.87
C THR A 295 19.48 13.30 6.38
N PHE A 296 18.50 12.75 7.11
CA PHE A 296 18.57 12.43 8.53
C PHE A 296 18.33 10.93 8.74
N GLN A 297 19.38 10.23 9.18
CA GLN A 297 19.30 8.83 9.57
C GLN A 297 18.77 8.75 11.01
N MET A 298 17.55 8.19 11.17
CA MET A 298 16.86 8.16 12.47
C MET A 298 17.62 7.43 13.57
N ASP A 299 18.44 6.43 13.23
CA ASP A 299 19.33 5.72 14.14
C ASP A 299 20.50 6.57 14.67
N LYS A 300 20.80 7.68 13.98
CA LYS A 300 21.83 8.65 14.38
C LYS A 300 21.25 9.87 15.11
N ILE A 301 19.94 10.02 15.17
CA ILE A 301 19.29 11.08 15.93
C ILE A 301 19.23 10.66 17.38
N GLN A 302 19.86 11.48 18.24
CA GLN A 302 19.84 11.27 19.69
C GLN A 302 18.82 12.18 20.34
N ASN A 303 18.05 11.65 21.27
CA ASN A 303 17.18 12.48 22.09
C ASN A 303 18.01 13.21 23.15
N HIS A 304 17.65 14.44 23.44
CA HIS A 304 18.26 15.24 24.49
C HIS A 304 17.19 15.83 25.43
N ASN A 305 17.61 16.13 26.66
CA ASN A 305 16.80 16.76 27.71
C ASN A 305 17.23 18.19 28.04
N TYR A 306 17.90 18.86 27.09
CA TYR A 306 18.32 20.23 27.29
C TYR A 306 17.15 21.20 27.12
N GLU A 307 17.09 22.21 27.98
CA GLU A 307 16.19 23.34 27.90
C GLU A 307 16.92 24.56 27.30
N PHE A 308 16.24 25.32 26.48
CA PHE A 308 16.77 26.61 25.99
C PHE A 308 16.68 27.66 27.08
N ILE A 309 17.79 28.36 27.32
CA ILE A 309 17.85 29.51 28.19
C ILE A 309 18.57 30.70 27.50
N ASN A 310 18.14 31.90 27.83
CA ASN A 310 18.89 33.12 27.53
C ASN A 310 19.68 33.51 28.81
N ASN A 311 21.00 33.36 28.74
CA ASN A 311 21.88 33.70 29.84
C ASN A 311 22.63 34.99 29.53
N ASN A 312 22.13 36.10 30.08
CA ASN A 312 22.71 37.46 29.91
C ASN A 312 22.94 37.82 28.41
N GLY A 313 21.98 37.55 27.56
CA GLY A 313 22.05 37.83 26.12
C GLY A 313 22.73 36.75 25.29
N PHE A 314 23.18 35.64 25.88
CA PHE A 314 23.74 34.50 25.19
C PHE A 314 22.75 33.33 25.20
N ALA A 315 22.50 32.78 24.01
CA ALA A 315 21.72 31.57 23.88
C ALA A 315 22.48 30.36 24.39
N CYS A 316 21.88 29.60 25.29
CA CYS A 316 22.47 28.40 25.86
C CYS A 316 21.42 27.26 25.93
N LEU A 317 21.91 26.03 25.89
CA LEU A 317 21.18 24.86 26.29
C LEU A 317 21.62 24.39 27.66
N ARG A 318 20.69 24.12 28.57
CA ARG A 318 20.96 23.69 29.92
C ARG A 318 20.25 22.39 30.26
N ASN A 319 20.95 21.54 30.99
CA ASN A 319 20.35 20.43 31.74
C ASN A 319 20.91 20.44 33.17
N ASP A 320 20.66 19.38 33.95
CA ASP A 320 21.08 19.27 35.37
C ASP A 320 22.61 19.24 35.54
N THR A 321 23.37 18.94 34.51
CA THR A 321 24.81 18.68 34.57
C THR A 321 25.66 19.72 33.85
N GLN A 322 25.14 20.44 32.87
CA GLN A 322 25.94 21.33 32.04
C GLN A 322 25.12 22.43 31.35
N ILE A 323 25.86 23.50 30.99
CA ILE A 323 25.34 24.60 30.14
C ILE A 323 26.20 24.65 28.89
N ILE A 324 25.55 24.61 27.71
CA ILE A 324 26.20 24.60 26.41
C ILE A 324 25.84 25.90 25.67
N PRO A 325 26.81 26.81 25.44
CA PRO A 325 26.59 27.98 24.57
C PRO A 325 26.29 27.55 23.14
N ILE A 326 25.29 28.16 22.52
CA ILE A 326 24.86 27.85 21.15
C ILE A 326 24.62 29.11 20.33
N ASN A 327 24.72 28.96 19.00
CA ASN A 327 24.15 29.92 18.05
C ASN A 327 22.80 29.37 17.61
N VAL A 328 21.75 30.21 17.68
CA VAL A 328 20.40 29.82 17.29
C VAL A 328 20.12 30.23 15.85
N TYR A 329 19.53 29.32 15.10
CA TYR A 329 19.07 29.47 13.74
C TYR A 329 17.62 29.06 13.65
N MET A 330 16.85 29.69 12.75
CA MET A 330 15.48 29.31 12.46
C MET A 330 15.32 29.04 10.96
N GLY A 331 14.78 27.90 10.60
CA GLY A 331 14.39 27.55 9.24
C GLY A 331 12.87 27.57 9.12
N VAL A 332 12.35 28.11 8.03
CA VAL A 332 10.92 28.16 7.74
C VAL A 332 10.67 27.61 6.35
N ASP A 333 9.81 26.60 6.28
CA ASP A 333 9.30 25.99 5.04
C ASP A 333 7.81 26.32 4.91
N LEU A 334 7.44 26.95 3.81
CA LEU A 334 6.10 27.49 3.57
C LEU A 334 5.37 26.69 2.51
N ALA A 335 4.20 26.15 2.85
CA ALA A 335 3.32 25.50 1.89
C ALA A 335 2.73 26.53 0.89
N HIS A 336 2.60 26.14 -0.39
CA HIS A 336 2.13 26.99 -1.46
C HIS A 336 0.67 27.44 -1.34
N THR A 337 -0.20 26.64 -0.72
CA THR A 337 -1.65 26.95 -0.59
C THR A 337 -2.21 26.40 0.71
N ALA A 338 -3.15 27.14 1.33
CA ALA A 338 -3.88 26.71 2.52
C ALA A 338 -5.15 25.93 2.14
N THR A 339 -5.03 24.84 1.37
CA THR A 339 -6.14 23.94 1.09
C THR A 339 -6.02 22.67 1.95
N LYS A 340 -7.11 21.91 2.11
CA LYS A 340 -7.07 20.62 2.86
C LYS A 340 -6.07 19.61 2.30
N SER A 341 -5.62 19.78 1.05
CA SER A 341 -4.62 18.98 0.35
C SER A 341 -3.22 19.61 0.34
N SER A 342 -3.02 20.81 0.97
CA SER A 342 -1.72 21.47 1.00
C SER A 342 -0.71 20.78 1.92
N ASP A 343 0.57 20.98 1.62
CA ASP A 343 1.66 20.56 2.48
C ASP A 343 1.63 21.30 3.83
N TYR A 344 2.33 20.76 4.82
CA TYR A 344 2.47 21.37 6.13
C TYR A 344 3.36 22.60 6.07
N GLN A 345 3.07 23.59 6.89
CA GLN A 345 3.96 24.70 7.17
C GLN A 345 4.86 24.32 8.35
N VAL A 346 6.15 24.55 8.21
CA VAL A 346 7.13 24.13 9.21
C VAL A 346 8.00 25.29 9.64
N ILE A 347 8.18 25.45 10.96
CA ILE A 347 9.23 26.27 11.54
C ILE A 347 10.10 25.35 12.36
N MET A 348 11.41 25.41 12.20
CA MET A 348 12.38 24.64 13.01
C MET A 348 13.38 25.60 13.63
N VAL A 349 13.55 25.50 14.95
CA VAL A 349 14.57 26.23 15.71
C VAL A 349 15.70 25.29 16.06
N MET A 350 16.91 25.64 15.66
CA MET A 350 18.11 24.80 15.83
C MET A 350 19.21 25.57 16.53
N GLY A 351 19.83 24.94 17.54
CA GLY A 351 21.07 25.39 18.17
C GLY A 351 22.29 24.70 17.59
N ILE A 352 23.39 25.45 17.40
CA ILE A 352 24.68 24.89 16.98
C ILE A 352 25.74 25.31 17.99
N ASP A 353 26.43 24.34 18.60
CA ASP A 353 27.51 24.60 19.52
C ASP A 353 28.87 24.84 18.83
N ALA A 354 29.92 25.09 19.61
CA ALA A 354 31.28 25.33 19.13
C ALA A 354 31.88 24.07 18.43
N HIS A 355 31.41 22.88 18.77
CA HIS A 355 31.82 21.60 18.17
C HIS A 355 31.01 21.22 16.94
N LYS A 356 30.12 22.11 16.47
CA LYS A 356 29.20 21.90 15.34
C LYS A 356 28.12 20.82 15.59
N ASN A 357 27.90 20.42 16.84
CA ASN A 357 26.73 19.63 17.18
C ASN A 357 25.47 20.46 16.95
N ARG A 358 24.43 19.80 16.42
CA ARG A 358 23.15 20.40 16.05
C ARG A 358 22.08 19.89 16.98
N TYR A 359 21.36 20.80 17.61
CA TYR A 359 20.28 20.53 18.56
C TYR A 359 18.97 21.08 18.01
N VAL A 360 17.97 20.25 17.83
CA VAL A 360 16.60 20.72 17.56
C VAL A 360 16.02 21.21 18.88
N ILE A 361 15.76 22.50 18.97
CA ILE A 361 15.28 23.16 20.20
C ILE A 361 13.76 23.11 20.26
N ASP A 362 13.12 23.46 19.15
CA ASP A 362 11.66 23.50 19.01
C ASP A 362 11.26 23.42 17.55
N TYR A 363 10.02 23.02 17.28
CA TYR A 363 9.46 23.07 15.93
C TYR A 363 7.95 23.32 15.96
N PHE A 364 7.47 23.92 14.88
CA PHE A 364 6.06 24.04 14.54
C PHE A 364 5.81 23.24 13.26
N HIS A 365 4.76 22.45 13.23
CA HIS A 365 4.39 21.64 12.08
C HIS A 365 2.87 21.52 12.04
N ASP A 366 2.22 22.35 11.20
CA ASP A 366 0.76 22.39 11.10
C ASP A 366 0.30 22.99 9.76
N LYS A 367 -0.97 22.85 9.46
CA LYS A 367 -1.64 23.42 8.29
C LYS A 367 -2.39 24.69 8.71
N ILE A 368 -1.71 25.82 8.67
CA ILE A 368 -2.32 27.13 8.95
C ILE A 368 -2.35 27.99 7.70
N PRO A 369 -3.27 29.01 7.63
CA PRO A 369 -3.28 29.97 6.54
C PRO A 369 -1.94 30.68 6.38
N ALA A 370 -1.50 30.89 5.14
CA ALA A 370 -0.21 31.53 4.86
C ALA A 370 -0.05 32.90 5.48
N PHE A 371 -1.16 33.68 5.62
CA PHE A 371 -1.16 35.00 6.25
C PHE A 371 -0.94 34.99 7.77
N ASP A 372 -1.12 33.84 8.44
CA ASP A 372 -0.84 33.67 9.87
C ASP A 372 0.63 33.31 10.14
N MET A 373 1.37 32.86 9.13
CA MET A 373 2.76 32.45 9.29
C MET A 373 3.70 33.54 9.74
N PRO A 374 3.63 34.81 9.25
CA PRO A 374 4.46 35.91 9.76
C PRO A 374 4.32 36.08 11.27
N LYS A 375 3.10 36.04 11.79
CA LYS A 375 2.83 36.13 13.22
C LYS A 375 3.48 34.96 13.99
N LYS A 376 3.39 33.72 13.43
CA LYS A 376 3.96 32.53 14.05
C LYS A 376 5.49 32.58 14.04
N ILE A 377 6.10 33.03 12.95
CA ILE A 377 7.55 33.23 12.84
C ILE A 377 8.02 34.25 13.90
N MET A 378 7.30 35.35 14.10
CA MET A 378 7.63 36.35 15.10
C MET A 378 7.50 35.84 16.54
N GLU A 379 6.49 34.98 16.82
CA GLU A 379 6.33 34.33 18.10
C GLU A 379 7.58 33.50 18.44
N PHE A 380 8.03 32.64 17.49
CA PHE A 380 9.22 31.82 17.66
C PHE A 380 10.50 32.69 17.75
N ALA A 381 10.60 33.74 16.93
CA ALA A 381 11.74 34.65 16.96
C ALA A 381 11.89 35.35 18.32
N LYS A 382 10.79 35.80 18.95
CA LYS A 382 10.80 36.40 20.29
C LYS A 382 11.13 35.39 21.40
N LYS A 383 10.67 34.13 21.24
CA LYS A 383 10.88 33.07 22.24
C LYS A 383 12.36 32.63 22.33
N TYR A 384 13.06 32.63 21.20
CA TYR A 384 14.41 32.04 21.09
C TYR A 384 15.53 33.06 20.82
N VAL A 385 15.39 34.26 21.34
CA VAL A 385 16.43 35.33 21.23
C VAL A 385 17.70 34.96 22.00
N PRO A 386 18.91 35.27 21.45
CA PRO A 386 19.19 35.87 20.16
C PRO A 386 19.25 34.87 19.02
N ILE A 387 18.55 35.14 17.94
CA ILE A 387 18.63 34.33 16.69
C ILE A 387 19.69 34.97 15.78
N LYS A 388 20.63 34.13 15.30
CA LYS A 388 21.66 34.55 14.35
C LYS A 388 21.15 34.76 12.93
N ARG A 389 20.21 33.89 12.51
CA ARG A 389 19.65 33.93 11.16
C ARG A 389 18.31 33.23 11.13
N VAL A 390 17.38 33.80 10.37
CA VAL A 390 16.15 33.19 9.93
C VAL A 390 16.29 32.89 8.44
N ALA A 391 16.12 31.64 8.04
CA ALA A 391 16.07 31.22 6.64
C ALA A 391 14.64 30.85 6.29
N VAL A 392 14.07 31.51 5.29
CA VAL A 392 12.73 31.23 4.75
C VAL A 392 12.90 30.69 3.35
N GLU A 393 12.34 29.51 3.08
CA GLU A 393 12.30 28.98 1.72
C GLU A 393 11.30 29.81 0.92
N THR A 394 11.76 30.37 -0.21
CA THR A 394 10.94 31.22 -1.06
C THR A 394 10.84 30.65 -2.47
N VAL A 395 9.65 30.17 -2.83
CA VAL A 395 9.32 29.74 -4.20
C VAL A 395 7.99 30.41 -4.59
N GLY A 396 8.03 31.29 -5.58
CA GLY A 396 6.84 31.94 -6.14
C GLY A 396 6.08 32.86 -5.15
N ALA A 397 4.81 32.58 -4.85
CA ALA A 397 3.94 33.41 -4.02
C ALA A 397 4.41 33.59 -2.55
N GLN A 398 5.45 32.92 -2.12
CA GLN A 398 6.02 33.01 -0.76
C GLN A 398 6.85 34.30 -0.54
N GLU A 399 7.17 35.05 -1.61
CA GLU A 399 7.89 36.33 -1.51
C GLU A 399 7.15 37.32 -0.61
N MET A 400 5.81 37.30 -0.62
CA MET A 400 4.99 38.17 0.23
C MET A 400 5.21 37.93 1.73
N VAL A 401 5.42 36.65 2.16
CA VAL A 401 5.68 36.32 3.56
C VAL A 401 7.08 36.81 3.98
N ARG A 402 8.08 36.66 3.09
CA ARG A 402 9.43 37.16 3.30
C ARG A 402 9.39 38.71 3.49
N ASP A 403 8.72 39.41 2.59
CA ASP A 403 8.62 40.89 2.65
C ASP A 403 7.91 41.41 3.92
N MET A 404 6.93 40.63 4.43
CA MET A 404 6.29 40.92 5.71
C MET A 404 7.24 40.69 6.89
N VAL A 405 8.06 39.65 6.87
CA VAL A 405 9.03 39.33 7.93
C VAL A 405 10.19 40.37 7.92
N GLU A 406 10.65 40.82 6.75
CA GLU A 406 11.70 41.84 6.62
C GLU A 406 11.28 43.24 7.08
N ARG A 407 9.98 43.55 7.15
CA ARG A 407 9.42 44.83 7.60
C ARG A 407 9.15 44.89 9.11
N ILE A 408 9.29 43.80 9.82
CA ILE A 408 9.07 43.68 11.27
C ILE A 408 10.39 43.60 12.01
#